data_b96c7630227f6faa21ecd73c11b49597
#
_entry.id   b96c7630227f6faa21ecd73c11b49597
#
_cell.length_a   1.000
_cell.length_b   1.000
_cell.length_c   1.000
_cell.angle_alpha   90.00
_cell.angle_beta   90.00
_cell.angle_gamma   90.00
#
_symmetry.space_group_name_H-M   'P 1'
#
loop_
_entity.id
_entity.type
_entity.pdbx_description
1 polymer ?
#
loop_
_entity_poly.entity_id
_entity_poly.type
_entity_poly.pdbx_seq_one_letter_code
_entity_poly.pdbx_strand_id
1 'polypeptide(L)'
;FGAPLVTNDGVTIAREIELSDPFENMGAQMVKEVASKTNDVAGDGTTTATILAQVIIREGMKNLAAGANPMFMKKGIEAATEAAVAELKKQAKQVRDNDTISSIASISANNDTTIGAIIASAMEKVGKDGVITVEEAKGTDTELDVVEGMQFDRGFLSPYFVTNADAMRVEMDNPMILVHDKKIGSMKELLPVLEKAAQASRPLLIIAEDIEGEALATLVVNKLRGTLQVAAVKAPGFGDRRKAMLEDIAILTGATVMSEDAGLQLE
;
A
#
# COMPACT_ATOMS: atom_id res chain seq x y z
N PHE A 1 -20.79 -7.21 -15.26
CA PHE A 1 -20.72 -8.65 -14.94
C PHE A 1 -20.60 -8.81 -13.42
N GLY A 2 -21.45 -9.61 -12.80
CA GLY A 2 -21.51 -9.87 -11.37
C GLY A 2 -22.66 -9.17 -10.65
N ALA A 3 -22.74 -9.34 -9.33
CA ALA A 3 -23.75 -8.68 -8.51
C ALA A 3 -23.43 -7.17 -8.38
N PRO A 4 -24.46 -6.31 -8.29
CA PRO A 4 -24.23 -4.89 -8.08
C PRO A 4 -23.48 -4.64 -6.77
N LEU A 5 -22.46 -3.80 -6.79
CA LEU A 5 -21.77 -3.34 -5.59
C LEU A 5 -22.56 -2.18 -4.97
N VAL A 6 -22.98 -2.35 -3.73
CA VAL A 6 -23.64 -1.30 -2.95
C VAL A 6 -22.62 -0.78 -1.93
N THR A 7 -22.23 0.48 -2.05
CA THR A 7 -21.23 1.11 -1.18
C THR A 7 -21.57 2.57 -0.92
N ASN A 8 -21.12 3.09 0.22
CA ASN A 8 -21.18 4.50 0.57
C ASN A 8 -19.83 5.21 0.36
N ASP A 9 -18.81 4.50 -0.10
CA ASP A 9 -17.49 5.07 -0.35
C ASP A 9 -17.51 5.96 -1.61
N GLY A 10 -17.24 7.24 -1.40
CA GLY A 10 -17.29 8.25 -2.46
C GLY A 10 -16.25 8.04 -3.56
N VAL A 11 -15.07 7.51 -3.26
CA VAL A 11 -14.06 7.24 -4.30
C VAL A 11 -14.45 6.07 -5.17
N THR A 12 -14.99 5.00 -4.59
CA THR A 12 -15.48 3.83 -5.32
C THR A 12 -16.62 4.24 -6.26
N ILE A 13 -17.59 5.01 -5.76
CA ILE A 13 -18.70 5.53 -6.58
C ILE A 13 -18.17 6.43 -7.69
N ALA A 14 -17.27 7.37 -7.36
CA ALA A 14 -16.75 8.32 -8.35
C ALA A 14 -16.00 7.62 -9.48
N ARG A 15 -15.25 6.55 -9.20
CA ARG A 15 -14.48 5.80 -10.21
C ARG A 15 -15.37 5.15 -11.27
N GLU A 16 -16.57 4.74 -10.92
CA GLU A 16 -17.53 4.09 -11.83
C GLU A 16 -18.35 5.07 -12.69
N ILE A 17 -18.28 6.40 -12.41
CA ILE A 17 -19.04 7.38 -13.19
C ILE A 17 -18.38 7.59 -14.55
N GLU A 18 -19.11 7.26 -15.60
CA GLU A 18 -18.74 7.51 -17.00
C GLU A 18 -19.91 8.10 -17.76
N LEU A 19 -19.67 9.21 -18.44
CA LEU A 19 -20.70 9.94 -19.16
C LEU A 19 -20.54 9.75 -20.66
N SER A 20 -21.66 9.67 -21.38
CA SER A 20 -21.67 9.42 -22.83
C SER A 20 -21.18 10.62 -23.64
N ASP A 21 -21.38 11.84 -23.17
CA ASP A 21 -20.82 13.04 -23.82
C ASP A 21 -19.34 13.21 -23.44
N PRO A 22 -18.43 13.33 -24.44
CA PRO A 22 -17.00 13.45 -24.17
C PRO A 22 -16.61 14.68 -23.35
N PHE A 23 -17.29 15.83 -23.55
CA PHE A 23 -16.98 17.06 -22.82
C PHE A 23 -17.47 16.99 -21.37
N GLU A 24 -18.68 16.47 -21.15
CA GLU A 24 -19.18 16.23 -19.80
C GLU A 24 -18.32 15.18 -19.07
N ASN A 25 -17.88 14.14 -19.78
CA ASN A 25 -17.01 13.13 -19.21
C ASN A 25 -15.64 13.68 -18.80
N MET A 26 -15.05 14.63 -19.53
CA MET A 26 -13.84 15.33 -19.10
C MET A 26 -14.04 16.03 -17.75
N GLY A 27 -15.19 16.69 -17.54
CA GLY A 27 -15.54 17.27 -16.24
C GLY A 27 -15.67 16.21 -15.13
N ALA A 28 -16.32 15.08 -15.42
CA ALA A 28 -16.44 13.96 -14.49
C ALA A 28 -15.07 13.40 -14.09
N GLN A 29 -14.14 13.25 -15.03
CA GLN A 29 -12.77 12.79 -14.75
C GLN A 29 -12.02 13.74 -13.79
N MET A 30 -12.17 15.04 -13.95
CA MET A 30 -11.57 16.04 -13.04
C MET A 30 -12.14 15.92 -11.61
N VAL A 31 -13.42 15.64 -11.47
CA VAL A 31 -14.04 15.43 -10.15
C VAL A 31 -13.61 14.09 -9.53
N LYS A 32 -13.46 13.03 -10.34
CA LYS A 32 -12.90 11.76 -9.89
C LYS A 32 -11.50 11.94 -9.28
N GLU A 33 -10.68 12.81 -9.85
CA GLU A 33 -9.34 13.09 -9.34
C GLU A 33 -9.38 13.67 -7.93
N VAL A 34 -10.36 14.51 -7.61
CA VAL A 34 -10.54 15.04 -6.24
C VAL A 34 -10.79 13.91 -5.24
N ALA A 35 -11.71 12.99 -5.56
CA ALA A 35 -11.99 11.84 -4.70
C ALA A 35 -10.76 10.93 -4.54
N SER A 36 -10.06 10.64 -5.64
CA SER A 36 -8.88 9.77 -5.63
C SER A 36 -7.74 10.37 -4.80
N LYS A 37 -7.39 11.65 -5.01
CA LYS A 37 -6.35 12.32 -4.22
C LYS A 37 -6.69 12.39 -2.73
N THR A 38 -7.97 12.62 -2.39
CA THR A 38 -8.41 12.62 -0.99
C THR A 38 -8.24 11.24 -0.38
N ASN A 39 -8.59 10.18 -1.10
CA ASN A 39 -8.39 8.80 -0.66
C ASN A 39 -6.91 8.46 -0.45
N ASP A 40 -6.05 8.86 -1.38
CA ASP A 40 -4.62 8.55 -1.32
C ASP A 40 -3.91 9.23 -0.14
N VAL A 41 -4.38 10.42 0.25
CA VAL A 41 -3.76 11.21 1.34
C VAL A 41 -4.38 10.89 2.70
N ALA A 42 -5.71 10.75 2.79
CA ALA A 42 -6.43 10.65 4.06
C ALA A 42 -7.19 9.32 4.24
N GLY A 43 -7.48 8.59 3.17
CA GLY A 43 -8.27 7.37 3.22
C GLY A 43 -9.75 7.56 3.60
N ASP A 44 -10.18 8.78 3.86
CA ASP A 44 -11.53 9.14 4.29
C ASP A 44 -11.91 10.54 3.80
N GLY A 45 -13.21 10.88 3.87
CA GLY A 45 -13.72 12.19 3.48
C GLY A 45 -13.88 12.39 1.97
N THR A 46 -13.81 11.34 1.17
CA THR A 46 -13.87 11.39 -0.29
C THR A 46 -15.19 12.00 -0.81
N THR A 47 -16.31 11.64 -0.21
CA THR A 47 -17.64 12.21 -0.52
C THR A 47 -17.70 13.71 -0.18
N THR A 48 -17.21 14.09 1.00
CA THR A 48 -17.16 15.49 1.45
C THR A 48 -16.30 16.34 0.51
N ALA A 49 -15.10 15.84 0.13
CA ALA A 49 -14.23 16.53 -0.81
C ALA A 49 -14.88 16.74 -2.18
N THR A 50 -15.60 15.73 -2.69
CA THR A 50 -16.33 15.80 -3.94
C THR A 50 -17.45 16.85 -3.90
N ILE A 51 -18.23 16.91 -2.82
CA ILE A 51 -19.28 17.91 -2.61
C ILE A 51 -18.67 19.31 -2.54
N LEU A 52 -17.58 19.49 -1.79
CA LEU A 52 -16.89 20.79 -1.71
C LEU A 52 -16.39 21.25 -3.08
N ALA A 53 -15.80 20.35 -3.86
CA ALA A 53 -15.36 20.65 -5.22
C ALA A 53 -16.54 21.09 -6.10
N GLN A 54 -17.67 20.38 -6.04
CA GLN A 54 -18.89 20.76 -6.76
C GLN A 54 -19.36 22.16 -6.39
N VAL A 55 -19.43 22.49 -5.09
CA VAL A 55 -19.88 23.80 -4.61
C VAL A 55 -18.93 24.90 -5.06
N ILE A 56 -17.61 24.71 -4.92
CA ILE A 56 -16.60 25.68 -5.32
C ILE A 56 -16.69 25.95 -6.84
N ILE A 57 -16.80 24.90 -7.65
CA ILE A 57 -16.93 25.02 -9.11
C ILE A 57 -18.21 25.78 -9.46
N ARG A 58 -19.35 25.40 -8.88
CA ARG A 58 -20.64 26.02 -9.17
C ARG A 58 -20.66 27.51 -8.83
N GLU A 59 -20.15 27.88 -7.65
CA GLU A 59 -20.09 29.28 -7.25
C GLU A 59 -19.01 30.05 -8.03
N GLY A 60 -17.89 29.42 -8.37
CA GLY A 60 -16.87 29.98 -9.24
C GLY A 60 -17.41 30.30 -10.64
N MET A 61 -18.14 29.37 -11.23
CA MET A 61 -18.77 29.60 -12.58
C MET A 61 -19.71 30.74 -12.60
N LYS A 62 -20.51 31.01 -11.56
CA LYS A 62 -21.36 32.19 -11.46
C LYS A 62 -20.54 33.49 -11.51
N ASN A 63 -19.42 33.53 -10.78
CA ASN A 63 -18.56 34.71 -10.79
C ASN A 63 -17.84 34.90 -12.13
N LEU A 64 -17.41 33.81 -12.77
CA LEU A 64 -16.85 33.89 -14.14
C LEU A 64 -17.85 34.41 -15.13
N ALA A 65 -19.10 33.94 -15.08
CA ALA A 65 -20.18 34.43 -15.94
C ALA A 65 -20.51 35.94 -15.71
N ALA A 66 -20.27 36.41 -14.48
CA ALA A 66 -20.36 37.83 -14.12
C ALA A 66 -19.15 38.68 -14.55
N GLY A 67 -18.15 38.11 -15.21
CA GLY A 67 -16.96 38.79 -15.70
C GLY A 67 -15.75 38.80 -14.78
N ALA A 68 -15.75 38.01 -13.74
CA ALA A 68 -14.57 37.88 -12.84
C ALA A 68 -13.38 37.26 -13.59
N ASN A 69 -12.17 37.74 -13.29
CA ASN A 69 -10.95 37.20 -13.85
C ASN A 69 -10.60 35.83 -13.20
N PRO A 70 -10.47 34.74 -13.99
CA PRO A 70 -10.21 33.40 -13.46
C PRO A 70 -8.89 33.28 -12.69
N MET A 71 -7.85 34.04 -13.07
CA MET A 71 -6.56 34.02 -12.40
C MET A 71 -6.62 34.68 -11.02
N PHE A 72 -7.41 35.74 -10.87
CA PHE A 72 -7.62 36.33 -9.53
C PHE A 72 -8.51 35.46 -8.67
N MET A 73 -9.47 34.76 -9.25
CA MET A 73 -10.31 33.82 -8.55
C MET A 73 -9.48 32.63 -8.04
N LYS A 74 -8.57 32.08 -8.86
CA LYS A 74 -7.63 31.03 -8.44
C LYS A 74 -6.85 31.46 -7.21
N LYS A 75 -6.23 32.65 -7.24
CA LYS A 75 -5.48 33.18 -6.09
C LYS A 75 -6.35 33.34 -4.84
N GLY A 76 -7.60 33.75 -5.01
CA GLY A 76 -8.57 33.86 -3.91
C GLY A 76 -8.90 32.50 -3.28
N ILE A 77 -9.10 31.48 -4.11
CA ILE A 77 -9.35 30.11 -3.66
C ILE A 77 -8.12 29.55 -2.90
N GLU A 78 -6.92 29.77 -3.44
CA GLU A 78 -5.67 29.34 -2.79
C GLU A 78 -5.52 30.00 -1.41
N ALA A 79 -5.66 31.32 -1.32
CA ALA A 79 -5.56 32.05 -0.04
C ALA A 79 -6.65 31.61 0.96
N ALA A 80 -7.87 31.38 0.51
CA ALA A 80 -8.95 30.89 1.36
C ALA A 80 -8.66 29.48 1.88
N THR A 81 -8.09 28.60 1.03
CA THR A 81 -7.70 27.24 1.38
C THR A 81 -6.60 27.26 2.44
N GLU A 82 -5.56 28.08 2.28
CA GLU A 82 -4.48 28.22 3.27
C GLU A 82 -5.03 28.69 4.63
N ALA A 83 -5.91 29.69 4.63
CA ALA A 83 -6.53 30.19 5.86
C ALA A 83 -7.40 29.12 6.53
N ALA A 84 -8.21 28.39 5.76
CA ALA A 84 -9.06 27.32 6.27
C ALA A 84 -8.23 26.16 6.85
N VAL A 85 -7.17 25.73 6.17
CA VAL A 85 -6.26 24.68 6.66
C VAL A 85 -5.55 25.11 7.94
N ALA A 86 -5.09 26.36 8.02
CA ALA A 86 -4.46 26.91 9.21
C ALA A 86 -5.41 26.90 10.43
N GLU A 87 -6.68 27.23 10.21
CA GLU A 87 -7.70 27.21 11.27
C GLU A 87 -8.07 25.78 11.67
N LEU A 88 -8.24 24.87 10.72
CA LEU A 88 -8.49 23.45 10.99
C LEU A 88 -7.37 22.82 11.84
N LYS A 89 -6.10 23.16 11.54
CA LYS A 89 -4.96 22.67 12.33
C LYS A 89 -5.02 23.14 13.79
N LYS A 90 -5.54 24.34 14.08
CA LYS A 90 -5.72 24.83 15.47
C LYS A 90 -6.84 24.11 16.20
N GLN A 91 -7.90 23.72 15.47
CA GLN A 91 -9.04 23.01 16.03
C GLN A 91 -8.79 21.49 16.18
N ALA A 92 -7.81 20.96 15.47
CA ALA A 92 -7.48 19.54 15.49
C ALA A 92 -7.05 19.10 16.90
N LYS A 93 -7.60 17.98 17.34
CA LYS A 93 -7.26 17.33 18.60
C LYS A 93 -6.42 16.09 18.33
N GLN A 94 -5.37 15.90 19.13
CA GLN A 94 -4.57 14.68 19.04
C GLN A 94 -5.35 13.48 19.58
N VAL A 95 -5.31 12.40 18.84
CA VAL A 95 -5.86 11.11 19.26
C VAL A 95 -4.91 10.46 20.25
N ARG A 96 -5.38 10.15 21.46
CA ARG A 96 -4.53 9.63 22.53
C ARG A 96 -5.04 8.35 23.19
N ASP A 97 -6.32 8.07 23.07
CA ASP A 97 -7.01 6.97 23.77
C ASP A 97 -7.75 6.06 22.79
N ASN A 98 -7.99 4.81 23.20
CA ASN A 98 -8.66 3.80 22.41
C ASN A 98 -10.12 4.14 22.10
N ASP A 99 -10.81 4.85 22.97
CA ASP A 99 -12.22 5.24 22.74
C ASP A 99 -12.30 6.24 21.58
N THR A 100 -11.35 7.17 21.51
CA THR A 100 -11.26 8.10 20.38
C THR A 100 -10.89 7.35 19.08
N ILE A 101 -9.95 6.39 19.14
CA ILE A 101 -9.60 5.55 17.99
C ILE A 101 -10.83 4.76 17.52
N SER A 102 -11.53 4.10 18.42
CA SER A 102 -12.75 3.35 18.11
C SER A 102 -13.83 4.24 17.49
N SER A 103 -14.01 5.46 17.99
CA SER A 103 -14.99 6.41 17.45
C SER A 103 -14.63 6.85 16.03
N ILE A 104 -13.37 7.15 15.77
CA ILE A 104 -12.88 7.55 14.42
C ILE A 104 -13.04 6.37 13.46
N ALA A 105 -12.61 5.17 13.84
CA ALA A 105 -12.73 3.98 13.01
C ALA A 105 -14.20 3.62 12.73
N SER A 106 -15.10 3.78 13.72
CA SER A 106 -16.54 3.59 13.52
C SER A 106 -17.12 4.57 12.51
N ILE A 107 -16.73 5.86 12.58
CA ILE A 107 -17.17 6.87 11.61
C ILE A 107 -16.69 6.51 10.19
N SER A 108 -15.42 6.15 10.03
CA SER A 108 -14.85 5.72 8.74
C SER A 108 -15.51 4.45 8.21
N ALA A 109 -15.97 3.56 9.10
CA ALA A 109 -16.74 2.35 8.76
C ALA A 109 -18.25 2.62 8.64
N ASN A 110 -18.66 3.83 8.31
CA ASN A 110 -20.07 4.22 8.14
C ASN A 110 -20.94 4.01 9.40
N ASN A 111 -20.39 4.38 10.56
CA ASN A 111 -20.97 4.23 11.90
C ASN A 111 -21.11 2.78 12.39
N ASP A 112 -20.35 1.85 11.84
CA ASP A 112 -20.27 0.50 12.36
C ASP A 112 -19.34 0.45 13.59
N THR A 113 -19.94 0.34 14.76
CA THR A 113 -19.22 0.29 16.03
C THR A 113 -18.48 -1.03 16.25
N THR A 114 -18.90 -2.10 15.58
CA THR A 114 -18.23 -3.41 15.65
C THR A 114 -16.88 -3.34 14.96
N ILE A 115 -16.85 -2.81 13.74
CA ILE A 115 -15.60 -2.56 13.00
C ILE A 115 -14.72 -1.59 13.77
N GLY A 116 -15.29 -0.50 14.32
CA GLY A 116 -14.56 0.45 15.13
C GLY A 116 -13.84 -0.17 16.33
N ALA A 117 -14.52 -1.08 17.05
CA ALA A 117 -13.94 -1.79 18.17
C ALA A 117 -12.81 -2.77 17.74
N ILE A 118 -12.96 -3.46 16.62
CA ILE A 118 -11.93 -4.36 16.08
C ILE A 118 -10.68 -3.57 15.71
N ILE A 119 -10.82 -2.44 15.01
CA ILE A 119 -9.70 -1.57 14.63
C ILE A 119 -9.01 -0.99 15.87
N ALA A 120 -9.77 -0.53 16.88
CA ALA A 120 -9.18 -0.05 18.13
C ALA A 120 -8.38 -1.14 18.86
N SER A 121 -8.92 -2.37 18.92
CA SER A 121 -8.21 -3.53 19.48
C SER A 121 -6.94 -3.88 18.66
N ALA A 122 -6.99 -3.80 17.34
CA ALA A 122 -5.83 -3.98 16.50
C ALA A 122 -4.75 -2.93 16.82
N MET A 123 -5.13 -1.65 16.88
CA MET A 123 -4.23 -0.54 17.17
C MET A 123 -3.60 -0.65 18.57
N GLU A 124 -4.34 -1.16 19.55
CA GLU A 124 -3.81 -1.42 20.89
C GLU A 124 -2.69 -2.47 20.87
N LYS A 125 -2.86 -3.51 20.04
CA LYS A 125 -1.89 -4.61 19.94
C LYS A 125 -0.64 -4.24 19.14
N VAL A 126 -0.80 -3.52 18.01
CA VAL A 126 0.33 -3.18 17.14
C VAL A 126 0.99 -1.84 17.49
N GLY A 127 0.34 -1.01 18.30
CA GLY A 127 0.83 0.31 18.67
C GLY A 127 0.59 1.37 17.57
N LYS A 128 1.00 2.61 17.86
CA LYS A 128 0.74 3.78 16.99
C LYS A 128 1.45 3.73 15.63
N ASP A 129 2.58 3.06 15.59
CA ASP A 129 3.43 2.92 14.41
C ASP A 129 3.20 1.60 13.69
N GLY A 130 2.26 0.78 14.19
CA GLY A 130 1.90 -0.50 13.59
C GLY A 130 1.06 -0.35 12.33
N VAL A 131 1.19 -1.31 11.42
CA VAL A 131 0.44 -1.37 10.17
C VAL A 131 -0.78 -2.27 10.37
N ILE A 132 -1.95 -1.78 9.98
CA ILE A 132 -3.18 -2.56 9.94
C ILE A 132 -3.60 -2.72 8.49
N THR A 133 -3.71 -3.97 8.03
CA THR A 133 -4.23 -4.32 6.70
C THR A 133 -5.59 -4.97 6.84
N VAL A 134 -6.44 -4.79 5.84
CA VAL A 134 -7.76 -5.42 5.76
C VAL A 134 -7.77 -6.32 4.54
N GLU A 135 -8.09 -7.59 4.74
CA GLU A 135 -8.14 -8.59 3.68
C GLU A 135 -9.49 -9.34 3.73
N GLU A 136 -9.89 -9.89 2.61
CA GLU A 136 -11.11 -10.71 2.54
C GLU A 136 -10.87 -12.05 3.24
N ALA A 137 -11.70 -12.33 4.24
CA ALA A 137 -11.61 -13.57 4.99
C ALA A 137 -12.09 -14.76 4.15
N LYS A 138 -11.52 -15.93 4.41
CA LYS A 138 -12.00 -17.19 3.82
C LYS A 138 -13.29 -17.72 4.48
N GLY A 139 -13.57 -17.24 5.68
CA GLY A 139 -14.74 -17.58 6.48
C GLY A 139 -15.83 -16.52 6.44
N THR A 140 -16.88 -16.71 7.23
CA THR A 140 -18.00 -15.77 7.39
C THR A 140 -17.79 -14.77 8.52
N ASP A 141 -16.82 -15.03 9.40
CA ASP A 141 -16.57 -14.23 10.59
C ASP A 141 -15.38 -13.29 10.36
N THR A 142 -15.43 -12.12 10.99
CA THR A 142 -14.32 -11.18 10.99
C THR A 142 -13.32 -11.58 12.08
N GLU A 143 -12.10 -11.85 11.68
CA GLU A 143 -11.02 -12.26 12.58
C GLU A 143 -9.95 -11.18 12.65
N LEU A 144 -9.27 -11.07 13.79
CA LEU A 144 -8.13 -10.19 14.01
C LEU A 144 -6.88 -11.03 14.24
N ASP A 145 -6.05 -11.11 13.22
CA ASP A 145 -4.73 -11.75 13.30
C ASP A 145 -3.65 -10.71 13.59
N VAL A 146 -2.78 -11.01 14.53
CA VAL A 146 -1.63 -10.17 14.88
C VAL A 146 -0.34 -10.91 14.57
N VAL A 147 0.48 -10.29 13.74
CA VAL A 147 1.77 -10.84 13.31
C VAL A 147 2.88 -9.95 13.86
N GLU A 148 3.87 -10.55 14.51
CA GLU A 148 5.09 -9.83 14.87
C GLU A 148 5.98 -9.74 13.63
N GLY A 149 6.18 -8.54 13.11
CA GLY A 149 6.93 -8.31 11.89
C GLY A 149 6.09 -7.66 10.80
N MET A 150 6.28 -8.05 9.56
CA MET A 150 5.57 -7.53 8.38
C MET A 150 4.97 -8.69 7.57
N GLN A 151 3.70 -8.57 7.23
CA GLN A 151 3.01 -9.47 6.32
C GLN A 151 2.71 -8.76 5.01
N PHE A 152 2.86 -9.45 3.88
CA PHE A 152 2.49 -8.94 2.56
C PHE A 152 1.93 -10.05 1.66
N ASP A 153 1.21 -9.66 0.62
CA ASP A 153 0.36 -10.48 -0.23
C ASP A 153 1.09 -11.31 -1.30
N ARG A 154 2.41 -11.52 -1.16
CA ARG A 154 3.20 -12.25 -2.14
C ARG A 154 3.77 -13.53 -1.54
N GLY A 155 3.57 -14.63 -2.25
CA GLY A 155 4.12 -15.93 -1.91
C GLY A 155 5.42 -16.25 -2.65
N PHE A 156 5.91 -17.47 -2.44
CA PHE A 156 7.12 -17.98 -3.10
C PHE A 156 6.95 -18.10 -4.62
N LEU A 157 8.04 -17.86 -5.35
CA LEU A 157 8.06 -17.88 -6.82
C LEU A 157 8.02 -19.29 -7.41
N SER A 158 8.34 -20.32 -6.63
CA SER A 158 8.33 -21.69 -7.07
C SER A 158 7.91 -22.63 -5.96
N PRO A 159 7.02 -23.62 -6.21
CA PRO A 159 6.64 -24.64 -5.25
C PRO A 159 7.82 -25.47 -4.74
N TYR A 160 8.90 -25.53 -5.49
CA TYR A 160 10.13 -26.26 -5.10
C TYR A 160 10.88 -25.60 -3.94
N PHE A 161 10.54 -24.37 -3.55
CA PHE A 161 11.09 -23.75 -2.34
C PHE A 161 10.44 -24.25 -1.05
N VAL A 162 9.30 -24.92 -1.12
CA VAL A 162 8.56 -25.43 0.03
C VAL A 162 9.48 -26.26 0.94
N THR A 163 9.46 -25.96 2.24
CA THR A 163 10.19 -26.69 3.28
C THR A 163 9.26 -27.63 4.07
N ASN A 164 7.99 -27.26 4.23
CA ASN A 164 6.96 -28.05 4.88
C ASN A 164 5.90 -28.42 3.82
N ALA A 165 5.95 -29.65 3.33
CA ALA A 165 5.09 -30.12 2.24
C ALA A 165 3.61 -30.24 2.68
N ASP A 166 3.34 -30.65 3.93
CA ASP A 166 2.00 -30.85 4.44
C ASP A 166 1.24 -29.52 4.56
N ALA A 167 1.93 -28.47 4.97
CA ALA A 167 1.36 -27.13 5.11
C ALA A 167 1.57 -26.27 3.85
N MET A 168 2.28 -26.76 2.83
CA MET A 168 2.65 -26.03 1.61
C MET A 168 3.27 -24.66 1.90
N ARG A 169 4.19 -24.60 2.88
CA ARG A 169 4.83 -23.35 3.29
C ARG A 169 6.34 -23.45 3.31
N VAL A 170 6.99 -22.29 3.24
CA VAL A 170 8.44 -22.13 3.43
C VAL A 170 8.67 -21.57 4.83
N GLU A 171 9.43 -22.30 5.64
CA GLU A 171 9.83 -21.89 6.99
C GLU A 171 11.35 -21.81 7.02
N MET A 172 11.89 -20.70 7.51
CA MET A 172 13.32 -20.45 7.61
C MET A 172 13.64 -19.81 8.95
N ASP A 173 14.57 -20.39 9.68
CA ASP A 173 15.07 -19.83 10.94
C ASP A 173 16.27 -18.93 10.67
N ASN A 174 16.20 -17.69 11.14
CA ASN A 174 17.26 -16.69 11.06
C ASN A 174 17.90 -16.57 9.66
N PRO A 175 17.09 -16.35 8.59
CA PRO A 175 17.61 -16.26 7.23
C PRO A 175 18.43 -14.98 7.02
N MET A 176 19.34 -15.02 6.08
CA MET A 176 19.85 -13.82 5.42
C MET A 176 18.78 -13.32 4.44
N ILE A 177 18.57 -12.01 4.39
CA ILE A 177 17.55 -11.43 3.52
C ILE A 177 18.23 -10.50 2.51
N LEU A 178 18.04 -10.81 1.23
CA LEU A 178 18.40 -9.93 0.11
C LEU A 178 17.17 -9.17 -0.35
N VAL A 179 17.24 -7.84 -0.31
CA VAL A 179 16.18 -6.95 -0.80
C VAL A 179 16.69 -6.23 -2.05
N HIS A 180 16.01 -6.41 -3.19
CA HIS A 180 16.42 -5.80 -4.47
C HIS A 180 15.23 -5.16 -5.18
N ASP A 181 15.42 -3.98 -5.73
CA ASP A 181 14.34 -3.18 -6.32
C ASP A 181 14.03 -3.53 -7.78
N LYS A 182 14.91 -4.32 -8.45
CA LYS A 182 14.77 -4.72 -9.84
C LYS A 182 14.55 -6.22 -10.02
N LYS A 183 14.35 -6.60 -11.27
CA LYS A 183 14.32 -8.02 -11.67
C LYS A 183 15.71 -8.62 -11.69
N ILE A 184 15.79 -9.88 -11.29
CA ILE A 184 17.01 -10.67 -11.33
C ILE A 184 16.82 -11.80 -12.36
N GLY A 185 17.48 -11.70 -13.49
CA GLY A 185 17.41 -12.70 -14.56
C GLY A 185 18.69 -13.52 -14.73
N SER A 186 19.83 -12.94 -14.34
CA SER A 186 21.16 -13.52 -14.50
C SER A 186 21.69 -14.18 -13.22
N MET A 187 22.19 -15.39 -13.36
CA MET A 187 22.85 -16.06 -12.24
C MET A 187 24.15 -15.36 -11.82
N LYS A 188 24.81 -14.68 -12.73
CA LYS A 188 26.08 -13.97 -12.47
C LYS A 188 25.91 -12.88 -11.40
N GLU A 189 24.77 -12.21 -11.40
CA GLU A 189 24.44 -11.16 -10.44
C GLU A 189 24.23 -11.73 -9.02
N LEU A 190 23.65 -12.93 -8.92
CA LEU A 190 23.38 -13.58 -7.63
C LEU A 190 24.58 -14.32 -7.05
N LEU A 191 25.56 -14.69 -7.86
CA LEU A 191 26.65 -15.57 -7.44
C LEU A 191 27.38 -15.09 -6.17
N PRO A 192 27.76 -13.80 -6.04
CA PRO A 192 28.45 -13.32 -4.84
C PRO A 192 27.61 -13.46 -3.56
N VAL A 193 26.31 -13.24 -3.68
CA VAL A 193 25.37 -13.34 -2.55
C VAL A 193 25.18 -14.81 -2.15
N LEU A 194 25.04 -15.71 -3.12
CA LEU A 194 24.87 -17.14 -2.87
C LEU A 194 26.14 -17.76 -2.24
N GLU A 195 27.33 -17.35 -2.67
CA GLU A 195 28.58 -17.77 -2.07
C GLU A 195 28.68 -17.33 -0.61
N LYS A 196 28.31 -16.10 -0.30
CA LYS A 196 28.28 -15.61 1.09
C LYS A 196 27.28 -16.37 1.95
N ALA A 197 26.08 -16.63 1.43
CA ALA A 197 25.07 -17.41 2.14
C ALA A 197 25.52 -18.85 2.40
N ALA A 198 26.14 -19.49 1.40
CA ALA A 198 26.71 -20.84 1.53
C ALA A 198 27.86 -20.90 2.55
N GLN A 199 28.78 -19.93 2.53
CA GLN A 199 29.86 -19.82 3.50
C GLN A 199 29.37 -19.62 4.94
N ALA A 200 28.30 -18.79 5.08
CA ALA A 200 27.67 -18.55 6.37
C ALA A 200 26.82 -19.74 6.86
N SER A 201 26.53 -20.71 6.00
CA SER A 201 25.63 -21.84 6.28
C SER A 201 24.26 -21.38 6.80
N ARG A 202 23.77 -20.25 6.31
CA ARG A 202 22.48 -19.66 6.68
C ARG A 202 21.50 -19.73 5.51
N PRO A 203 20.20 -19.93 5.81
CA PRO A 203 19.17 -19.81 4.79
C PRO A 203 19.17 -18.41 4.15
N LEU A 204 18.80 -18.33 2.89
CA LEU A 204 18.70 -17.08 2.15
C LEU A 204 17.27 -16.86 1.63
N LEU A 205 16.65 -15.75 2.01
CA LEU A 205 15.41 -15.26 1.43
C LEU A 205 15.73 -14.12 0.48
N ILE A 206 15.28 -14.23 -0.76
CA ILE A 206 15.44 -13.18 -1.78
C ILE A 206 14.10 -12.52 -2.02
N ILE A 207 14.04 -11.20 -1.85
CA ILE A 207 12.87 -10.37 -2.12
C ILE A 207 13.27 -9.41 -3.25
N ALA A 208 12.72 -9.62 -4.45
CA ALA A 208 13.05 -8.81 -5.62
C ALA A 208 11.79 -8.47 -6.43
N GLU A 209 11.87 -7.49 -7.33
CA GLU A 209 10.76 -7.19 -8.23
C GLU A 209 10.25 -8.44 -8.93
N ASP A 210 11.15 -9.24 -9.48
CA ASP A 210 10.92 -10.59 -10.01
C ASP A 210 12.23 -11.36 -10.04
N ILE A 211 12.15 -12.70 -10.06
CA ILE A 211 13.29 -13.56 -10.34
C ILE A 211 12.84 -14.54 -11.43
N GLU A 212 13.51 -14.49 -12.56
CA GLU A 212 13.10 -15.23 -13.74
C GLU A 212 14.28 -15.91 -14.45
N GLY A 213 13.98 -16.73 -15.43
CA GLY A 213 14.96 -17.34 -16.33
C GLY A 213 15.98 -18.22 -15.62
N GLU A 214 17.25 -18.03 -15.97
CA GLU A 214 18.39 -18.81 -15.46
C GLU A 214 18.57 -18.68 -13.94
N ALA A 215 18.33 -17.48 -13.38
CA ALA A 215 18.47 -17.22 -11.96
C ALA A 215 17.49 -18.08 -11.15
N LEU A 216 16.20 -18.07 -11.50
CA LEU A 216 15.20 -18.89 -10.81
C LEU A 216 15.48 -20.38 -10.94
N ALA A 217 15.82 -20.86 -12.13
CA ALA A 217 16.11 -22.25 -12.38
C ALA A 217 17.30 -22.74 -11.53
N THR A 218 18.36 -21.95 -11.44
CA THR A 218 19.54 -22.29 -10.65
C THR A 218 19.26 -22.29 -9.15
N LEU A 219 18.47 -21.36 -8.63
CA LEU A 219 18.04 -21.36 -7.22
C LEU A 219 17.26 -22.64 -6.88
N VAL A 220 16.31 -23.02 -7.75
CA VAL A 220 15.52 -24.25 -7.58
C VAL A 220 16.42 -25.50 -7.60
N VAL A 221 17.34 -25.60 -8.56
CA VAL A 221 18.25 -26.77 -8.66
C VAL A 221 19.15 -26.88 -7.42
N ASN A 222 19.71 -25.77 -6.94
CA ASN A 222 20.56 -25.79 -5.75
C ASN A 222 19.77 -26.11 -4.47
N LYS A 223 18.53 -25.64 -4.38
CA LYS A 223 17.62 -26.02 -3.29
C LYS A 223 17.33 -27.52 -3.30
N LEU A 224 16.97 -28.08 -4.47
CA LEU A 224 16.69 -29.52 -4.62
C LEU A 224 17.89 -30.41 -4.33
N ARG A 225 19.09 -29.94 -4.68
CA ARG A 225 20.36 -30.64 -4.36
C ARG A 225 20.76 -30.53 -2.88
N GLY A 226 20.07 -29.70 -2.11
CA GLY A 226 20.41 -29.44 -0.70
C GLY A 226 21.70 -28.64 -0.49
N THR A 227 22.24 -28.04 -1.55
CA THR A 227 23.45 -27.20 -1.49
C THR A 227 23.18 -25.82 -0.91
N LEU A 228 21.96 -25.31 -1.08
CA LEU A 228 21.51 -24.02 -0.55
C LEU A 228 20.11 -24.15 0.06
N GLN A 229 19.91 -23.55 1.22
CA GLN A 229 18.58 -23.29 1.76
C GLN A 229 18.14 -21.90 1.28
N VAL A 230 17.37 -21.86 0.22
CA VAL A 230 16.97 -20.60 -0.43
C VAL A 230 15.49 -20.61 -0.76
N ALA A 231 14.86 -19.45 -0.64
CA ALA A 231 13.57 -19.15 -1.20
C ALA A 231 13.57 -17.76 -1.82
N ALA A 232 12.66 -17.55 -2.76
CA ALA A 232 12.49 -16.29 -3.46
C ALA A 232 11.03 -15.91 -3.53
N VAL A 233 10.74 -14.63 -3.27
CA VAL A 233 9.41 -14.03 -3.33
C VAL A 233 9.45 -12.75 -4.14
N LYS A 234 8.31 -12.41 -4.76
CA LYS A 234 8.14 -11.11 -5.40
C LYS A 234 8.00 -10.00 -4.37
N ALA A 235 8.61 -8.86 -4.65
CA ALA A 235 8.39 -7.65 -3.88
C ALA A 235 6.91 -7.22 -3.93
N PRO A 236 6.35 -6.80 -2.79
CA PRO A 236 4.97 -6.32 -2.74
C PRO A 236 4.82 -4.94 -3.42
N GLY A 237 3.63 -4.65 -3.93
CA GLY A 237 3.30 -3.38 -4.55
C GLY A 237 3.87 -3.20 -5.97
N PHE A 238 3.68 -1.99 -6.51
CA PHE A 238 4.11 -1.59 -7.86
C PHE A 238 4.67 -0.16 -7.84
N GLY A 239 5.58 0.15 -8.76
CA GLY A 239 6.15 1.50 -8.92
C GLY A 239 6.75 2.04 -7.61
N ASP A 240 6.46 3.30 -7.26
CA ASP A 240 7.00 3.96 -6.08
C ASP A 240 6.54 3.31 -4.78
N ARG A 241 5.32 2.75 -4.74
CA ARG A 241 4.84 2.00 -3.59
C ARG A 241 5.68 0.75 -3.32
N ARG A 242 6.16 0.07 -4.37
CA ARG A 242 7.07 -1.07 -4.21
C ARG A 242 8.38 -0.64 -3.56
N LYS A 243 8.96 0.49 -3.99
CA LYS A 243 10.19 1.02 -3.39
C LYS A 243 10.01 1.30 -1.91
N ALA A 244 8.93 1.99 -1.54
CA ALA A 244 8.62 2.27 -0.15
C ALA A 244 8.44 0.98 0.69
N MET A 245 7.72 -0.02 0.18
CA MET A 245 7.54 -1.30 0.88
C MET A 245 8.85 -2.10 1.02
N LEU A 246 9.75 -2.02 0.03
CA LEU A 246 11.08 -2.64 0.14
C LEU A 246 11.96 -1.93 1.18
N GLU A 247 11.85 -0.61 1.31
CA GLU A 247 12.51 0.17 2.37
C GLU A 247 11.96 -0.22 3.76
N ASP A 248 10.66 -0.38 3.91
CA ASP A 248 10.03 -0.85 5.15
C ASP A 248 10.54 -2.23 5.54
N ILE A 249 10.60 -3.17 4.58
CA ILE A 249 11.15 -4.52 4.81
C ILE A 249 12.62 -4.43 5.21
N ALA A 250 13.41 -3.58 4.56
CA ALA A 250 14.83 -3.42 4.85
C ALA A 250 15.05 -2.87 6.27
N ILE A 251 14.28 -1.85 6.67
CA ILE A 251 14.34 -1.28 8.03
C ILE A 251 14.00 -2.34 9.07
N LEU A 252 12.91 -3.08 8.87
CA LEU A 252 12.44 -4.11 9.80
C LEU A 252 13.46 -5.24 9.99
N THR A 253 14.12 -5.63 8.90
CA THR A 253 15.05 -6.78 8.90
C THR A 253 16.52 -6.39 9.14
N GLY A 254 16.81 -5.10 9.22
CA GLY A 254 18.18 -4.58 9.27
C GLY A 254 18.96 -4.77 7.97
N ALA A 255 18.24 -4.99 6.85
CA ALA A 255 18.82 -5.10 5.52
C ALA A 255 19.02 -3.71 4.87
N THR A 256 19.63 -3.70 3.69
CA THR A 256 19.71 -2.52 2.83
C THR A 256 19.09 -2.87 1.48
N VAL A 257 18.27 -1.97 0.94
CA VAL A 257 17.72 -2.16 -0.41
C VAL A 257 18.84 -2.02 -1.42
N MET A 258 19.11 -3.09 -2.17
CA MET A 258 20.06 -3.08 -3.27
C MET A 258 19.39 -2.41 -4.47
N SER A 259 19.76 -1.15 -4.72
CA SER A 259 19.21 -0.31 -5.77
C SER A 259 20.33 0.43 -6.50
N GLU A 260 20.26 0.48 -7.82
CA GLU A 260 21.19 1.29 -8.62
C GLU A 260 21.01 2.79 -8.35
N ASP A 261 19.79 3.23 -8.02
CA ASP A 261 19.51 4.62 -7.64
C ASP A 261 20.29 5.02 -6.36
N ALA A 262 20.55 4.05 -5.48
CA ALA A 262 21.39 4.21 -4.28
C ALA A 262 22.89 3.93 -4.54
N GLY A 263 23.27 3.63 -5.77
CA GLY A 263 24.64 3.28 -6.14
C GLY A 263 25.08 1.88 -5.67
N LEU A 264 24.14 1.01 -5.30
CA LEU A 264 24.38 -0.34 -4.83
C LEU A 264 24.07 -1.35 -5.95
N GLN A 265 25.01 -2.24 -6.22
CA GLN A 265 24.87 -3.32 -7.19
C GLN A 265 25.06 -4.68 -6.50
N LEU A 266 24.55 -5.74 -7.11
CA LEU A 266 24.66 -7.11 -6.58
C LEU A 266 26.06 -7.73 -6.78
N GLU A 267 26.97 -7.02 -7.45
CA GLU A 267 28.34 -7.48 -7.78
C GLU A 267 29.28 -7.48 -6.56
#